data_4f7e8d536b422eb42ae7f3e8469aeb12
#
_entry.id   4f7e8d536b422eb42ae7f3e8469aeb12
#
_cell.length_a   1.000
_cell.length_b   1.000
_cell.length_c   1.000
_cell.angle_alpha   90.00
_cell.angle_beta   90.00
_cell.angle_gamma   90.00
#
_symmetry.space_group_name_H-M   'P 1'
#
loop_
_entity.id
_entity.type
_entity.pdbx_description
1 polymer ?
#
loop_
_entity_poly.entity_id
_entity_poly.type
_entity_poly.pdbx_seq_one_letter_code
_entity_poly.pdbx_strand_id
1 'polypeptide(L)' 'MYCTINGERLELPDCTVADLLAARGLTGKRLAVERNGQIVPKSQHGATHLQDGDVLEIVVAVGGG' A
#
# COMPACT_ATOMS: atom_id res chain seq x y z
N MET A 1 -14.02 4.90 -0.67
CA MET A 1 -13.85 3.62 -1.41
C MET A 1 -13.40 2.53 -0.47
N TYR A 2 -13.64 1.29 -0.84
CA TYR A 2 -13.22 0.15 -0.02
C TYR A 2 -12.09 -0.59 -0.70
N CYS A 3 -11.04 -0.87 0.06
CA CYS A 3 -9.92 -1.68 -0.40
C CYS A 3 -9.63 -2.74 0.65
N THR A 4 -8.97 -3.81 0.22
CA THR A 4 -8.52 -4.85 1.13
C THR A 4 -7.01 -4.69 1.31
N ILE A 5 -6.57 -4.50 2.55
CA ILE A 5 -5.16 -4.30 2.88
C ILE A 5 -4.73 -5.45 3.79
N ASN A 6 -3.84 -6.29 3.30
CA ASN A 6 -3.37 -7.45 4.07
C ASN A 6 -4.54 -8.28 4.61
N GLY A 7 -5.54 -8.51 3.77
CA GLY A 7 -6.69 -9.32 4.12
C GLY A 7 -7.80 -8.61 4.88
N GLU A 8 -7.62 -7.35 5.21
CA GLU A 8 -8.61 -6.57 5.95
C GLU A 8 -9.28 -5.55 5.03
N ARG A 9 -10.61 -5.59 4.97
CA ARG A 9 -11.38 -4.63 4.17
C ARG A 9 -11.53 -3.33 4.93
N LEU A 10 -11.07 -2.25 4.33
CA LEU A 10 -11.06 -0.94 4.95
C LEU A 10 -11.69 0.10 4.03
N GLU A 11 -12.36 1.07 4.63
CA GLU A 11 -12.82 2.24 3.90
C GLU A 11 -11.72 3.28 3.89
N LEU A 12 -11.40 3.77 2.69
CA LEU A 12 -10.31 4.73 2.49
C LEU A 12 -10.80 5.93 1.71
N PRO A 13 -10.24 7.11 1.97
CA PRO A 13 -10.46 8.24 1.08
C PRO A 13 -9.73 8.02 -0.23
N ASP A 14 -10.00 8.87 -1.20
CA ASP A 14 -9.25 8.92 -2.44
C ASP A 14 -7.79 9.18 -2.11
N CYS A 15 -6.92 8.28 -2.49
CA CYS A 15 -5.51 8.41 -2.11
C CYS A 15 -4.61 7.56 -3.00
N THR A 16 -3.31 7.84 -2.90
CA THR A 16 -2.29 7.05 -3.57
C THR A 16 -1.73 6.00 -2.63
N VAL A 17 -0.91 5.09 -3.18
CA VAL A 17 -0.18 4.12 -2.36
C VAL A 17 0.70 4.85 -1.34
N ALA A 18 1.37 5.92 -1.76
CA ALA A 18 2.21 6.69 -0.84
C ALA A 18 1.39 7.28 0.31
N ASP A 19 0.20 7.80 0.01
CA ASP A 19 -0.69 8.34 1.04
C ASP A 19 -1.09 7.26 2.05
N LEU A 20 -1.41 6.07 1.55
CA LEU A 20 -1.78 4.94 2.40
C LEU A 20 -0.63 4.57 3.32
N LEU A 21 0.59 4.48 2.79
CA LEU A 21 1.76 4.15 3.60
C LEU A 21 2.01 5.21 4.66
N ALA A 22 1.86 6.48 4.32
CA ALA A 22 2.03 7.57 5.28
C ALA A 22 1.00 7.48 6.40
N ALA A 23 -0.25 7.22 6.05
CA ALA A 23 -1.31 7.10 7.05
C ALA A 23 -1.08 5.92 8.01
N ARG A 24 -0.37 4.90 7.57
CA ARG A 24 -0.05 3.74 8.40
C ARG A 24 1.30 3.87 9.10
N GLY A 25 1.96 5.01 8.97
CA GLY A 25 3.25 5.24 9.60
C GLY A 25 4.39 4.44 8.96
N LEU A 26 4.27 4.10 7.70
CA LEU A 26 5.23 3.23 7.02
C LEU A 26 6.16 3.98 6.07
N THR A 27 6.05 5.29 6.00
CA THR A 27 6.94 6.10 5.16
C THR A 27 8.40 5.90 5.60
N GLY A 28 9.27 5.67 4.65
CA GLY A 28 10.68 5.45 4.93
C GLY A 28 11.03 4.04 5.36
N LYS A 29 10.06 3.18 5.56
CA LYS A 29 10.30 1.78 5.88
C LYS A 29 10.68 1.01 4.63
N ARG A 30 11.49 -0.02 4.82
CA ARG A 30 11.82 -0.94 3.74
C ARG A 30 10.65 -1.91 3.60
N LEU A 31 9.96 -1.86 2.48
CA LEU A 31 8.76 -2.68 2.30
C LEU A 31 8.50 -2.95 0.82
N ALA A 32 7.61 -3.89 0.56
CA ALA A 32 7.12 -4.17 -0.78
C ALA A 32 5.60 -4.04 -0.78
N VAL A 33 5.06 -3.48 -1.85
CA VAL A 33 3.62 -3.34 -2.04
C VAL A 33 3.21 -4.09 -3.29
N GLU A 34 2.20 -4.95 -3.15
CA GLU A 34 1.52 -5.55 -4.30
C GLU A 34 0.13 -4.97 -4.37
N ARG A 35 -0.33 -4.71 -5.59
CA ARG A 35 -1.68 -4.26 -5.86
C ARG A 35 -2.28 -5.19 -6.89
N ASN A 36 -3.32 -5.90 -6.49
CA ASN A 36 -4.01 -6.87 -7.36
C ASN A 36 -3.02 -7.87 -7.98
N GLY A 37 -2.10 -8.35 -7.15
CA GLY A 37 -1.13 -9.36 -7.56
C GLY A 37 0.10 -8.85 -8.27
N GLN A 38 0.24 -7.54 -8.43
CA GLN A 38 1.38 -6.96 -9.13
C GLN A 38 2.17 -6.04 -8.20
N ILE A 39 3.49 -6.14 -8.26
CA ILE A 39 4.36 -5.27 -7.48
C ILE A 39 4.19 -3.82 -7.95
N VAL A 40 4.07 -2.91 -7.00
CA VAL A 40 4.11 -1.48 -7.28
C VAL A 40 5.51 -1.00 -6.92
N PRO A 41 6.33 -0.64 -7.90
CA PRO A 41 7.68 -0.16 -7.60
C PRO A 41 7.64 1.07 -6.70
N LYS A 42 8.66 1.22 -5.86
CA LYS A 42 8.73 2.34 -4.94
C LYS A 42 8.60 3.67 -5.66
N SER A 43 9.22 3.80 -6.83
CA SER A 43 9.17 5.02 -7.62
C SER A 43 7.76 5.37 -8.10
N GLN A 44 6.83 4.41 -8.03
CA GLN A 44 5.45 4.60 -8.51
C GLN A 44 4.44 4.77 -7.37
N HIS A 45 4.89 4.70 -6.11
CA HIS A 45 3.96 4.78 -4.96
C HIS A 45 3.17 6.09 -4.96
N GLY A 46 3.81 7.19 -5.31
CA GLY A 46 3.15 8.50 -5.35
C GLY A 46 2.27 8.72 -6.56
N ALA A 47 2.43 7.91 -7.60
CA ALA A 47 1.68 8.04 -8.84
C ALA A 47 0.56 7.01 -8.96
N THR A 48 0.50 6.03 -8.07
CA THR A 48 -0.48 4.95 -8.15
C THR A 48 -1.68 5.30 -7.28
N HIS A 49 -2.76 5.70 -7.90
CA HIS A 49 -4.02 5.98 -7.21
C HIS A 49 -4.77 4.68 -6.98
N LEU A 50 -5.26 4.51 -5.76
CA LEU A 50 -6.05 3.35 -5.40
C LEU A 50 -7.45 3.46 -6.00
N GLN A 51 -8.03 2.32 -6.32
CA GLN A 51 -9.37 2.22 -6.88
C GLN A 51 -10.23 1.39 -5.92
N ASP A 52 -11.53 1.65 -5.94
CA ASP A 52 -12.46 0.85 -5.15
C ASP A 52 -12.33 -0.63 -5.55
N GLY A 53 -12.23 -1.49 -4.55
CA GLY A 53 -12.08 -2.91 -4.78
C GLY A 53 -10.64 -3.40 -4.89
N ASP A 54 -9.66 -2.50 -4.83
CA ASP A 54 -8.26 -2.93 -4.91
C ASP A 54 -7.89 -3.82 -3.73
N VAL A 55 -7.02 -4.79 -4.00
CA VAL A 55 -6.48 -5.70 -3.01
C VAL A 55 -4.98 -5.46 -2.92
N LEU A 56 -4.53 -5.03 -1.77
CA LEU A 56 -3.12 -4.73 -1.54
C LEU A 56 -2.52 -5.64 -0.50
N GLU A 57 -1.26 -5.99 -0.74
CA GLU A 57 -0.43 -6.67 0.25
C GLU A 57 0.77 -5.79 0.53
N ILE A 58 1.01 -5.50 1.79
CA ILE A 58 2.16 -4.70 2.20
C ILE A 58 3.02 -5.56 3.11
N VAL A 59 4.24 -5.81 2.68
CA VAL A 59 5.18 -6.61 3.46
C VAL A 59 6.32 -5.71 3.90
N VAL A 60 6.46 -5.54 5.19
CA VAL A 60 7.52 -4.71 5.77
C VAL A 60 8.68 -5.62 6.11
N ALA A 61 9.87 -5.27 5.65
CA ALA A 61 11.06 -6.01 5.98
C ALA A 61 11.35 -5.87 7.45
N VAL A 62 11.54 -7.00 8.14
CA VAL A 62 11.88 -7.02 9.55
C VAL A 62 13.29 -7.57 9.70
N GLY A 63 13.86 -7.33 10.80
CA GLY A 63 15.17 -7.82 11.05
C GLY A 63 16.15 -6.76 10.68
N GLY A 64 16.72 -6.30 11.43
CA GLY A 64 17.68 -5.36 11.16
C GLY A 64 18.97 -5.96 10.80
N GLY A 65 19.10 -6.07 9.73
CA GLY A 65 20.41 -6.48 9.25
C GLY A 65 21.47 -5.54 9.76
#